data_838e0bf13f8c296429c9fd65bb82cc64
#
_entry.id   838e0bf13f8c296429c9fd65bb82cc64
#
_cell.length_a   1.000
_cell.length_b   1.000
_cell.length_c   1.000
_cell.angle_alpha   90.00
_cell.angle_beta   90.00
_cell.angle_gamma   90.00
#
_symmetry.space_group_name_H-M   'P 1'
#
loop_
_entity.id
_entity.type
_entity.pdbx_description
1 polymer ?
#
loop_
_entity_poly.entity_id
_entity_poly.type
_entity_poly.pdbx_seq_one_letter_code
_entity_poly.pdbx_strand_id
1 'polypeptide(L)'
;MKIGIVLRRFHTRGGTERRTTELVRGLLERGHEIHLFAESWQGDLAAELTCHRIRTVKAARWVKALSFAALAARAVRREGLDLVHSQARTYADDVATLGGGCHADYLERTLEKASPFHRLWEKNHPFHRVTIAIEQAQYRNCASIILNSNLARSGLLRFFPWAEEKCRVIHNGVDGDFFKPDATLRQSVRRELSLDDNALLFLFVGSG
;
A
#
# COMPACT_ATOMS: atom_id res chain seq x y z
N MET A 1 21.40 -0.57 -9.08
CA MET A 1 20.83 0.65 -8.44
C MET A 1 20.58 0.37 -6.99
N LYS A 2 20.74 1.39 -6.15
CA LYS A 2 20.32 1.37 -4.74
C LYS A 2 18.89 1.89 -4.64
N ILE A 3 17.95 1.02 -4.25
CA ILE A 3 16.52 1.35 -4.21
C ILE A 3 16.01 1.32 -2.77
N GLY A 4 15.44 2.43 -2.33
CA GLY A 4 14.76 2.54 -1.04
C GLY A 4 13.30 2.10 -1.14
N ILE A 5 12.88 1.15 -0.30
CA ILE A 5 11.48 0.74 -0.15
C ILE A 5 10.98 1.23 1.21
N VAL A 6 9.95 2.08 1.20
CA VAL A 6 9.39 2.67 2.42
C VAL A 6 8.00 2.12 2.69
N LEU A 7 7.83 1.43 3.82
CA LEU A 7 6.52 0.97 4.28
C LEU A 7 6.48 0.88 5.81
N ARG A 8 5.28 0.73 6.38
CA ARG A 8 5.17 0.70 7.84
C ARG A 8 5.60 -0.63 8.44
N ARG A 9 5.20 -1.73 7.81
CA ARG A 9 5.51 -3.09 8.26
C ARG A 9 5.84 -3.94 7.04
N PHE A 10 6.87 -4.75 7.14
CA PHE A 10 7.24 -5.71 6.12
C PHE A 10 7.13 -7.12 6.70
N HIS A 11 6.07 -7.83 6.31
CA HIS A 11 5.78 -9.19 6.73
C HIS A 11 4.92 -9.88 5.65
N THR A 12 4.72 -11.18 5.76
CA THR A 12 4.05 -12.01 4.74
C THR A 12 2.52 -11.97 4.79
N ARG A 13 1.92 -11.33 5.82
CA ARG A 13 0.47 -11.26 6.02
C ARG A 13 -0.07 -9.92 5.51
N GLY A 14 -1.14 -9.98 4.68
CA GLY A 14 -1.79 -8.79 4.11
C GLY A 14 -1.48 -8.57 2.63
N GLY A 15 -2.40 -7.89 1.93
CA GLY A 15 -2.30 -7.70 0.48
C GLY A 15 -1.19 -6.72 0.06
N THR A 16 -1.00 -5.63 0.80
CA THR A 16 0.07 -4.65 0.51
C THR A 16 1.45 -5.26 0.76
N GLU A 17 1.57 -5.98 1.86
CA GLU A 17 2.82 -6.63 2.28
C GLU A 17 3.23 -7.72 1.27
N ARG A 18 2.31 -8.58 0.87
CA ARG A 18 2.57 -9.61 -0.15
C ARG A 18 3.01 -8.99 -1.47
N ARG A 19 2.29 -7.99 -1.96
CA ARG A 19 2.68 -7.26 -3.19
C ARG A 19 4.06 -6.63 -3.06
N THR A 20 4.38 -6.03 -1.90
CA THR A 20 5.70 -5.44 -1.68
C THR A 20 6.79 -6.50 -1.62
N THR A 21 6.53 -7.66 -1.03
CA THR A 21 7.44 -8.80 -1.02
C THR A 21 7.76 -9.27 -2.44
N GLU A 22 6.75 -9.44 -3.30
CA GLU A 22 6.97 -9.82 -4.70
C GLU A 22 7.73 -8.75 -5.49
N LEU A 23 7.43 -7.47 -5.26
CA LEU A 23 8.19 -6.36 -5.85
C LEU A 23 9.66 -6.40 -5.45
N VAL A 24 9.95 -6.55 -4.15
CA VAL A 24 11.32 -6.62 -3.61
C VAL A 24 12.06 -7.81 -4.21
N ARG A 25 11.43 -8.98 -4.25
CA ARG A 25 12.02 -10.19 -4.84
C ARG A 25 12.39 -9.98 -6.31
N GLY A 26 11.48 -9.46 -7.11
CA GLY A 26 11.74 -9.17 -8.52
C GLY A 26 12.80 -8.07 -8.75
N LEU A 27 13.00 -7.16 -7.81
CA LEU A 27 14.08 -6.17 -7.87
C LEU A 27 15.44 -6.80 -7.52
N LEU A 28 15.50 -7.66 -6.49
CA LEU A 28 16.71 -8.41 -6.13
C LEU A 28 17.17 -9.33 -7.27
N GLU A 29 16.25 -10.06 -7.90
CA GLU A 29 16.52 -10.92 -9.06
C GLU A 29 17.11 -10.16 -10.25
N ARG A 30 16.84 -8.85 -10.35
CA ARG A 30 17.43 -7.94 -11.34
C ARG A 30 18.75 -7.30 -10.90
N GLY A 31 19.30 -7.72 -9.76
CA GLY A 31 20.58 -7.26 -9.25
C GLY A 31 20.53 -5.86 -8.62
N HIS A 32 19.37 -5.41 -8.13
CA HIS A 32 19.28 -4.14 -7.39
C HIS A 32 19.62 -4.34 -5.91
N GLU A 33 20.27 -3.37 -5.30
CA GLU A 33 20.50 -3.29 -3.86
C GLU A 33 19.27 -2.64 -3.19
N ILE A 34 18.66 -3.33 -2.22
CA ILE A 34 17.40 -2.88 -1.60
C ILE A 34 17.63 -2.45 -0.17
N HIS A 35 17.25 -1.19 0.11
CA HIS A 35 17.22 -0.58 1.43
C HIS A 35 15.76 -0.49 1.92
N LEU A 36 15.44 -1.23 2.98
CA LEU A 36 14.09 -1.28 3.56
C LEU A 36 13.97 -0.29 4.72
N PHE A 37 13.03 0.64 4.65
CA PHE A 37 12.71 1.61 5.70
C PHE A 37 11.34 1.28 6.31
N ALA A 38 11.33 0.70 7.53
CA ALA A 38 10.09 0.26 8.16
C ALA A 38 10.10 0.39 9.69
N GLU A 39 8.91 0.41 10.31
CA GLU A 39 8.76 0.29 11.78
C GLU A 39 9.16 -1.12 12.27
N SER A 40 8.84 -2.15 11.47
CA SER A 40 9.15 -3.56 11.75
C SER A 40 9.16 -4.39 10.47
N TRP A 41 9.89 -5.50 10.53
CA TRP A 41 9.98 -6.49 9.47
C TRP A 41 10.07 -7.89 10.04
N GLN A 42 9.66 -8.88 9.24
CA GLN A 42 9.71 -10.31 9.56
C GLN A 42 9.90 -11.10 8.26
N GLY A 43 10.43 -12.32 8.38
CA GLY A 43 10.64 -13.27 7.29
C GLY A 43 12.05 -13.23 6.72
N ASP A 44 12.42 -14.31 6.03
CA ASP A 44 13.78 -14.59 5.56
C ASP A 44 14.25 -13.57 4.52
N LEU A 45 13.35 -13.09 3.66
CA LEU A 45 13.68 -12.07 2.66
C LEU A 45 14.27 -10.80 3.27
N ALA A 46 13.86 -10.46 4.51
CA ALA A 46 14.42 -9.28 5.18
C ALA A 46 15.91 -9.43 5.53
N ALA A 47 16.45 -10.65 5.60
CA ALA A 47 17.87 -10.91 5.82
C ALA A 47 18.75 -10.57 4.60
N GLU A 48 18.15 -10.51 3.41
CA GLU A 48 18.81 -10.13 2.17
C GLU A 48 18.83 -8.61 1.93
N LEU A 49 18.17 -7.83 2.81
CA LEU A 49 17.97 -6.39 2.66
C LEU A 49 18.80 -5.59 3.67
N THR A 50 19.20 -4.39 3.28
CA THR A 50 19.69 -3.40 4.26
C THR A 50 18.53 -2.74 4.96
N CYS A 51 18.25 -3.13 6.20
CA CYS A 51 17.05 -2.72 6.93
C CYS A 51 17.31 -1.52 7.85
N HIS A 52 16.51 -0.46 7.69
CA HIS A 52 16.54 0.78 8.48
C HIS A 52 15.27 0.90 9.32
N ARG A 53 15.42 0.83 10.64
CA ARG A 53 14.27 0.92 11.55
C ARG A 53 13.80 2.35 11.77
N ILE A 54 12.55 2.63 11.44
CA ILE A 54 11.89 3.91 11.70
C ILE A 54 11.20 3.85 13.07
N ARG A 55 11.75 4.57 14.04
CA ARG A 55 11.21 4.62 15.40
C ARG A 55 10.22 5.78 15.53
N THR A 56 8.94 5.50 15.31
CA THR A 56 7.87 6.51 15.40
C THR A 56 7.55 6.88 16.84
N VAL A 57 7.02 8.09 17.02
CA VAL A 57 6.53 8.56 18.32
C VAL A 57 5.26 7.79 18.69
N LYS A 58 5.28 7.16 19.88
CA LYS A 58 4.12 6.43 20.44
C LYS A 58 3.17 7.42 21.12
N ALA A 59 2.28 8.04 20.34
CA ALA A 59 1.30 9.01 20.79
C ALA A 59 0.01 8.88 19.98
N ALA A 60 -0.82 9.91 19.92
CA ALA A 60 -2.03 9.96 19.12
C ALA A 60 -1.78 9.54 17.66
N ARG A 61 -2.78 8.96 17.00
CA ARG A 61 -2.65 8.40 15.63
C ARG A 61 -2.07 9.41 14.62
N TRP A 62 -2.46 10.66 14.72
CA TRP A 62 -1.96 11.72 13.84
C TRP A 62 -0.48 12.05 14.09
N VAL A 63 -0.04 12.08 15.37
CA VAL A 63 1.38 12.27 15.73
C VAL A 63 2.21 11.12 15.19
N LYS A 64 1.73 9.89 15.35
CA LYS A 64 2.40 8.70 14.83
C LYS A 64 2.52 8.74 13.30
N ALA A 65 1.49 9.18 12.58
CA ALA A 65 1.52 9.31 11.13
C ALA A 65 2.54 10.37 10.68
N LEU A 66 2.52 11.54 11.31
CA LEU A 66 3.43 12.65 11.01
C LEU A 66 4.88 12.28 11.33
N SER A 67 5.14 11.69 12.51
CA SER A 67 6.48 11.25 12.89
C SER A 67 7.04 10.19 11.95
N PHE A 68 6.21 9.24 11.49
CA PHE A 68 6.64 8.26 10.50
C PHE A 68 7.06 8.94 9.19
N ALA A 69 6.20 9.80 8.64
CA ALA A 69 6.47 10.49 7.38
C ALA A 69 7.78 11.31 7.43
N ALA A 70 7.99 12.06 8.52
CA ALA A 70 9.18 12.88 8.70
C ALA A 70 10.45 12.05 8.95
N LEU A 71 10.37 11.05 9.84
CA LEU A 71 11.54 10.24 10.19
C LEU A 71 11.97 9.30 9.05
N ALA A 72 11.01 8.73 8.30
CA ALA A 72 11.31 7.96 7.11
C ALA A 72 12.01 8.83 6.05
N ALA A 73 11.49 10.02 5.77
CA ALA A 73 12.11 10.95 4.84
C ALA A 73 13.53 11.35 5.26
N ARG A 74 13.75 11.58 6.56
CA ARG A 74 15.08 11.88 7.09
C ARG A 74 16.05 10.70 6.93
N ALA A 75 15.59 9.47 7.19
CA ALA A 75 16.40 8.27 7.05
C ALA A 75 16.79 8.04 5.58
N VAL A 76 15.82 8.09 4.67
CA VAL A 76 16.00 7.95 3.22
C VAL A 76 17.07 8.91 2.67
N ARG A 77 16.98 10.20 3.03
CA ARG A 77 17.92 11.24 2.54
C ARG A 77 19.37 11.04 2.97
N ARG A 78 19.64 10.16 3.94
CA ARG A 78 21.00 9.88 4.44
C ARG A 78 21.71 8.76 3.70
N GLU A 79 20.97 7.96 2.92
CA GLU A 79 21.51 6.71 2.36
C GLU A 79 22.01 6.84 0.91
N GLY A 80 21.88 8.00 0.27
CA GLY A 80 22.36 8.19 -1.10
C GLY A 80 21.75 7.20 -2.09
N LEU A 81 20.41 7.07 -2.07
CA LEU A 81 19.66 6.14 -2.90
C LEU A 81 19.45 6.69 -4.31
N ASP A 82 19.46 5.81 -5.31
CA ASP A 82 19.18 6.16 -6.70
C ASP A 82 17.68 6.37 -6.95
N LEU A 83 16.80 5.66 -6.19
CA LEU A 83 15.36 5.73 -6.31
C LEU A 83 14.71 5.35 -4.98
N VAL A 84 13.63 6.04 -4.63
CA VAL A 84 12.82 5.75 -3.46
C VAL A 84 11.39 5.42 -3.87
N HIS A 85 10.95 4.21 -3.56
CA HIS A 85 9.60 3.73 -3.81
C HIS A 85 8.85 3.52 -2.49
N SER A 86 7.83 4.31 -2.25
CA SER A 86 7.04 4.21 -1.03
C SER A 86 5.72 3.46 -1.23
N GLN A 87 5.41 2.62 -0.24
CA GLN A 87 4.10 1.96 -0.04
C GLN A 87 3.38 2.59 1.17
N ALA A 88 3.98 3.61 1.77
CA ALA A 88 3.46 4.35 2.91
C ALA A 88 3.52 5.84 2.65
N ARG A 89 2.85 6.61 3.50
CA ARG A 89 2.87 8.08 3.44
C ARG A 89 4.18 8.61 3.99
N THR A 90 4.96 9.32 3.17
CA THR A 90 6.25 9.92 3.51
C THR A 90 6.48 11.22 2.74
N TYR A 91 7.54 11.95 3.07
CA TYR A 91 7.91 13.21 2.40
C TYR A 91 9.12 13.09 1.45
N ALA A 92 9.63 11.88 1.24
CA ALA A 92 10.79 11.65 0.38
C ALA A 92 10.61 10.34 -0.37
N ASP A 93 10.00 10.43 -1.52
CA ASP A 93 9.82 9.35 -2.46
C ASP A 93 9.76 9.87 -3.89
N ASP A 94 10.29 9.09 -4.82
CA ASP A 94 10.22 9.33 -6.26
C ASP A 94 8.97 8.66 -6.83
N VAL A 95 8.62 7.48 -6.27
CA VAL A 95 7.45 6.70 -6.66
C VAL A 95 6.59 6.41 -5.43
N ALA A 96 5.33 6.82 -5.46
CA ALA A 96 4.33 6.50 -4.44
C ALA A 96 3.34 5.45 -4.95
N THR A 97 3.18 4.32 -4.25
CA THR A 97 2.14 3.34 -4.58
C THR A 97 0.99 3.38 -3.60
N LEU A 98 -0.21 3.55 -4.14
CA LEU A 98 -1.46 3.63 -3.39
C LEU A 98 -2.28 2.36 -3.60
N GLY A 99 -2.28 1.48 -2.60
CA GLY A 99 -2.98 0.21 -2.67
C GLY A 99 -4.50 0.31 -2.60
N GLY A 100 -5.06 1.38 -2.03
CA GLY A 100 -6.50 1.59 -1.85
C GLY A 100 -6.99 2.98 -2.24
N GLY A 101 -6.22 3.72 -3.05
CA GLY A 101 -6.53 5.11 -3.38
C GLY A 101 -6.11 6.11 -2.31
N CYS A 102 -6.54 7.36 -2.43
CA CYS A 102 -6.19 8.42 -1.49
C CYS A 102 -7.13 8.45 -0.26
N HIS A 103 -6.63 9.02 0.83
CA HIS A 103 -7.38 9.09 2.09
C HIS A 103 -8.61 10.00 2.02
N ALA A 104 -8.56 11.03 1.19
CA ALA A 104 -9.69 11.94 1.00
C ALA A 104 -10.88 11.21 0.34
N ASP A 105 -10.65 10.39 -0.68
CA ASP A 105 -11.68 9.57 -1.32
C ASP A 105 -12.22 8.48 -0.38
N TYR A 106 -11.34 7.82 0.36
CA TYR A 106 -11.73 6.85 1.39
C TYR A 106 -12.66 7.51 2.43
N LEU A 107 -12.29 8.68 2.95
CA LEU A 107 -13.08 9.40 3.94
C LEU A 107 -14.46 9.80 3.40
N GLU A 108 -14.52 10.32 2.17
CA GLU A 108 -15.78 10.69 1.53
C GLU A 108 -16.73 9.50 1.40
N ARG A 109 -16.23 8.36 0.88
CA ARG A 109 -17.03 7.13 0.73
C ARG A 109 -17.48 6.56 2.07
N THR A 110 -16.61 6.57 3.08
CA THR A 110 -16.95 6.08 4.42
C THR A 110 -18.05 6.92 5.06
N LEU A 111 -18.06 8.23 4.78
CA LEU A 111 -19.01 9.17 5.35
C LEU A 111 -20.27 9.38 4.48
N GLU A 112 -20.42 8.67 3.36
CA GLU A 112 -21.54 8.87 2.43
C GLU A 112 -22.89 8.76 3.10
N LYS A 113 -23.07 7.78 4.02
CA LYS A 113 -24.30 7.54 4.77
C LYS A 113 -24.31 8.17 6.18
N ALA A 114 -23.27 8.93 6.54
CA ALA A 114 -23.16 9.56 7.85
C ALA A 114 -24.04 10.81 7.95
N SER A 115 -24.51 11.13 9.18
CA SER A 115 -25.22 12.37 9.46
C SER A 115 -24.34 13.60 9.17
N PRO A 116 -24.92 14.78 8.86
CA PRO A 116 -24.13 15.98 8.57
C PRO A 116 -23.17 16.38 9.71
N PHE A 117 -23.62 16.23 10.96
CA PHE A 117 -22.80 16.50 12.14
C PHE A 117 -21.60 15.55 12.25
N HIS A 118 -21.83 14.24 12.09
CA HIS A 118 -20.76 13.24 12.11
C HIS A 118 -19.77 13.46 10.96
N ARG A 119 -20.27 13.78 9.78
CA ARG A 119 -19.45 14.11 8.61
C ARG A 119 -18.54 15.31 8.87
N LEU A 120 -19.07 16.37 9.46
CA LEU A 120 -18.30 17.58 9.82
C LEU A 120 -17.25 17.28 10.88
N TRP A 121 -17.60 16.49 11.90
CA TRP A 121 -16.68 16.05 12.95
C TRP A 121 -15.49 15.26 12.40
N GLU A 122 -15.75 14.21 11.63
CA GLU A 122 -14.72 13.35 11.04
C GLU A 122 -13.82 14.12 10.05
N LYS A 123 -14.39 14.97 9.21
CA LYS A 123 -13.60 15.80 8.28
C LYS A 123 -12.64 16.75 9.01
N ASN A 124 -12.98 17.18 10.23
CA ASN A 124 -12.12 18.03 11.05
C ASN A 124 -11.22 17.25 12.02
N HIS A 125 -11.38 15.95 12.12
CA HIS A 125 -10.57 15.14 13.01
C HIS A 125 -9.06 15.25 12.64
N PRO A 126 -8.16 15.52 13.61
CA PRO A 126 -6.74 15.78 13.34
C PRO A 126 -6.04 14.69 12.53
N PHE A 127 -6.41 13.42 12.76
CA PHE A 127 -5.83 12.30 12.02
C PHE A 127 -6.12 12.39 10.52
N HIS A 128 -7.37 12.70 10.13
CA HIS A 128 -7.75 12.78 8.73
C HIS A 128 -7.09 13.97 8.05
N ARG A 129 -7.08 15.12 8.70
CA ARG A 129 -6.45 16.34 8.18
C ARG A 129 -4.94 16.17 7.98
N VAL A 130 -4.25 15.62 8.98
CA VAL A 130 -2.80 15.34 8.89
C VAL A 130 -2.50 14.32 7.80
N THR A 131 -3.30 13.26 7.71
CA THR A 131 -3.11 12.23 6.68
C THR A 131 -3.25 12.79 5.27
N ILE A 132 -4.30 13.60 5.02
CA ILE A 132 -4.53 14.25 3.72
C ILE A 132 -3.39 15.25 3.41
N ALA A 133 -2.92 16.00 4.41
CA ALA A 133 -1.82 16.94 4.22
C ALA A 133 -0.49 16.24 3.86
N ILE A 134 -0.20 15.07 4.48
CA ILE A 134 0.97 14.26 4.14
C ILE A 134 0.83 13.74 2.69
N GLU A 135 -0.33 13.19 2.32
CA GLU A 135 -0.58 12.71 0.95
C GLU A 135 -0.43 13.83 -0.08
N GLN A 136 -1.00 15.00 0.18
CA GLN A 136 -0.87 16.14 -0.72
C GLN A 136 0.59 16.56 -0.94
N ALA A 137 1.39 16.59 0.13
CA ALA A 137 2.81 16.88 0.03
C ALA A 137 3.56 15.79 -0.73
N GLN A 138 3.26 14.51 -0.46
CA GLN A 138 3.83 13.35 -1.14
C GLN A 138 3.57 13.41 -2.66
N TYR A 139 2.30 13.60 -3.06
CA TYR A 139 1.90 13.62 -4.48
C TYR A 139 2.50 14.81 -5.24
N ARG A 140 2.74 15.94 -4.56
CA ARG A 140 3.44 17.09 -5.17
C ARG A 140 4.90 16.79 -5.45
N ASN A 141 5.56 16.08 -4.55
CA ASN A 141 7.01 15.88 -4.58
C ASN A 141 7.43 14.65 -5.39
N CYS A 142 6.63 13.56 -5.40
CA CYS A 142 6.98 12.37 -6.16
C CYS A 142 6.90 12.58 -7.67
N ALA A 143 7.69 11.83 -8.42
CA ALA A 143 7.68 11.83 -9.88
C ALA A 143 6.52 10.99 -10.44
N SER A 144 6.13 9.91 -9.76
CA SER A 144 5.08 9.00 -10.22
C SER A 144 4.21 8.48 -9.08
N ILE A 145 2.91 8.35 -9.37
CA ILE A 145 1.90 7.80 -8.45
C ILE A 145 1.33 6.54 -9.10
N ILE A 146 1.58 5.38 -8.51
CA ILE A 146 1.07 4.10 -8.95
C ILE A 146 -0.22 3.78 -8.21
N LEU A 147 -1.28 3.48 -8.96
CA LEU A 147 -2.58 3.07 -8.46
C LEU A 147 -2.93 1.69 -9.00
N ASN A 148 -3.62 0.88 -8.22
CA ASN A 148 -3.96 -0.50 -8.59
C ASN A 148 -5.22 -0.64 -9.45
N SER A 149 -5.98 0.44 -9.67
CA SER A 149 -7.20 0.42 -10.46
C SER A 149 -7.58 1.81 -11.00
N ASN A 150 -8.39 1.84 -12.07
CA ASN A 150 -8.98 3.07 -12.58
C ASN A 150 -9.91 3.75 -11.57
N LEU A 151 -10.58 2.96 -10.72
CA LEU A 151 -11.41 3.48 -9.63
C LEU A 151 -10.58 4.27 -8.62
N ALA A 152 -9.42 3.74 -8.22
CA ALA A 152 -8.50 4.44 -7.32
C ALA A 152 -7.93 5.71 -7.98
N ARG A 153 -7.63 5.67 -9.29
CA ARG A 153 -7.20 6.86 -10.06
C ARG A 153 -8.29 7.93 -10.09
N SER A 154 -9.51 7.59 -10.45
CA SER A 154 -10.63 8.53 -10.46
C SER A 154 -10.89 9.13 -9.09
N GLY A 155 -10.83 8.33 -8.03
CA GLY A 155 -10.97 8.79 -6.65
C GLY A 155 -9.87 9.77 -6.25
N LEU A 156 -8.62 9.53 -6.64
CA LEU A 156 -7.51 10.45 -6.38
C LEU A 156 -7.70 11.76 -7.13
N LEU A 157 -7.98 11.71 -8.43
CA LEU A 157 -8.10 12.88 -9.28
C LEU A 157 -9.28 13.79 -8.91
N ARG A 158 -10.32 13.27 -8.28
CA ARG A 158 -11.42 14.06 -7.74
C ARG A 158 -10.95 15.07 -6.68
N PHE A 159 -9.91 14.72 -5.89
CA PHE A 159 -9.37 15.57 -4.82
C PHE A 159 -8.06 16.27 -5.21
N PHE A 160 -7.30 15.66 -6.11
CA PHE A 160 -5.98 16.14 -6.53
C PHE A 160 -5.87 16.11 -8.07
N PRO A 161 -6.70 16.91 -8.80
CA PRO A 161 -6.74 16.87 -10.27
C PRO A 161 -5.39 17.22 -10.92
N TRP A 162 -4.60 18.05 -10.29
CA TRP A 162 -3.25 18.43 -10.71
C TRP A 162 -2.24 17.25 -10.72
N ALA A 163 -2.56 16.11 -10.13
CA ALA A 163 -1.68 14.94 -10.09
C ALA A 163 -1.84 14.01 -11.32
N GLU A 164 -2.71 14.34 -12.27
CA GLU A 164 -3.10 13.47 -13.39
C GLU A 164 -1.89 12.94 -14.18
N GLU A 165 -0.98 13.81 -14.58
CA GLU A 165 0.18 13.46 -15.38
C GLU A 165 1.14 12.48 -14.69
N LYS A 166 1.13 12.47 -13.34
CA LYS A 166 1.93 11.57 -12.51
C LYS A 166 1.28 10.20 -12.30
N CYS A 167 -0.03 10.08 -12.50
CA CYS A 167 -0.80 8.88 -12.21
C CYS A 167 -0.55 7.79 -13.26
N ARG A 168 -0.22 6.59 -12.78
CA ARG A 168 -0.10 5.37 -13.58
C ARG A 168 -0.94 4.26 -12.95
N VAL A 169 -1.77 3.60 -13.74
CA VAL A 169 -2.52 2.43 -13.28
C VAL A 169 -1.73 1.18 -13.59
N ILE A 170 -1.33 0.48 -12.53
CA ILE A 170 -0.66 -0.82 -12.61
C ILE A 170 -1.45 -1.78 -11.74
N HIS A 171 -2.19 -2.69 -12.36
CA HIS A 171 -2.99 -3.68 -11.65
C HIS A 171 -2.11 -4.62 -10.83
N ASN A 172 -2.64 -5.11 -9.71
CA ASN A 172 -1.94 -6.13 -8.94
C ASN A 172 -1.81 -7.40 -9.79
N GLY A 173 -0.61 -7.96 -9.80
CA GLY A 173 -0.34 -9.25 -10.43
C GLY A 173 -0.90 -10.40 -9.61
N VAL A 174 -1.10 -11.54 -10.28
CA VAL A 174 -1.40 -12.83 -9.67
C VAL A 174 -0.49 -13.88 -10.31
N ASP A 175 -0.05 -14.83 -9.51
CA ASP A 175 0.71 -15.98 -10.00
C ASP A 175 -0.24 -16.93 -10.76
N GLY A 176 -0.23 -16.85 -12.09
CA GLY A 176 -1.07 -17.66 -12.97
C GLY A 176 -0.67 -19.14 -13.04
N ASP A 177 0.55 -19.47 -12.66
CA ASP A 177 1.00 -20.86 -12.58
C ASP A 177 0.48 -21.55 -11.32
N PHE A 178 0.38 -20.80 -10.23
CA PHE A 178 -0.20 -21.28 -8.98
C PHE A 178 -1.74 -21.21 -8.99
N PHE A 179 -2.32 -20.09 -9.41
CA PHE A 179 -3.77 -19.86 -9.47
C PHE A 179 -4.33 -20.20 -10.83
N LYS A 180 -4.46 -21.47 -11.14
CA LYS A 180 -5.06 -21.97 -12.38
C LYS A 180 -6.17 -22.98 -12.11
N PRO A 181 -7.13 -23.14 -13.05
CA PRO A 181 -8.15 -24.20 -12.94
C PRO A 181 -7.51 -25.58 -12.85
N ASP A 182 -7.94 -26.37 -11.88
CA ASP A 182 -7.56 -27.78 -11.69
C ASP A 182 -8.82 -28.60 -11.47
N ALA A 183 -9.13 -29.49 -12.44
CA ALA A 183 -10.33 -30.31 -12.41
C ALA A 183 -10.29 -31.34 -11.27
N THR A 184 -9.11 -31.90 -10.98
CA THR A 184 -8.95 -32.91 -9.92
C THR A 184 -9.14 -32.27 -8.54
N LEU A 185 -8.47 -31.13 -8.31
CA LEU A 185 -8.62 -30.38 -7.08
C LEU A 185 -10.07 -29.87 -6.90
N ARG A 186 -10.69 -29.39 -7.98
CA ARG A 186 -12.11 -28.99 -7.97
C ARG A 186 -13.02 -30.11 -7.46
N GLN A 187 -12.88 -31.33 -8.01
CA GLN A 187 -13.69 -32.48 -7.61
C GLN A 187 -13.44 -32.90 -6.16
N SER A 188 -12.18 -32.83 -5.71
CA SER A 188 -11.81 -33.14 -4.32
C SER A 188 -12.48 -32.18 -3.34
N VAL A 189 -12.33 -30.87 -3.57
CA VAL A 189 -12.91 -29.83 -2.71
C VAL A 189 -14.44 -29.86 -2.72
N ARG A 190 -15.08 -30.11 -3.89
CA ARG A 190 -16.53 -30.22 -3.94
C ARG A 190 -17.06 -31.41 -3.15
N ARG A 191 -16.38 -32.58 -3.20
CA ARG A 191 -16.73 -33.74 -2.36
C ARG A 191 -16.57 -33.44 -0.86
N GLU A 192 -15.46 -32.79 -0.49
CA GLU A 192 -15.21 -32.38 0.90
C GLU A 192 -16.33 -31.46 1.44
N LEU A 193 -16.82 -30.53 0.61
CA LEU A 193 -17.90 -29.61 0.94
C LEU A 193 -19.32 -30.21 0.73
N SER A 194 -19.43 -31.49 0.32
CA SER A 194 -20.71 -32.15 0.02
C SER A 194 -21.54 -31.40 -1.03
N LEU A 195 -20.89 -30.86 -2.06
CA LEU A 195 -21.53 -30.14 -3.16
C LEU A 195 -21.68 -31.01 -4.40
N ASP A 196 -22.85 -30.96 -5.00
CA ASP A 196 -23.09 -31.59 -6.31
C ASP A 196 -22.27 -30.91 -7.41
N ASP A 197 -21.93 -31.65 -8.46
CA ASP A 197 -21.10 -31.17 -9.58
C ASP A 197 -21.71 -29.93 -10.26
N ASN A 198 -23.04 -29.84 -10.33
CA ASN A 198 -23.76 -28.75 -10.96
C ASN A 198 -24.17 -27.62 -9.97
N ALA A 199 -23.89 -27.78 -8.67
CA ALA A 199 -24.22 -26.74 -7.69
C ALA A 199 -23.41 -25.46 -7.94
N LEU A 200 -24.07 -24.31 -7.90
CA LEU A 200 -23.42 -23.02 -7.94
C LEU A 200 -22.84 -22.69 -6.56
N LEU A 201 -21.55 -22.39 -6.53
CA LEU A 201 -20.85 -21.97 -5.32
C LEU A 201 -20.43 -20.51 -5.47
N PHE A 202 -20.92 -19.65 -4.58
CA PHE A 202 -20.43 -18.28 -4.45
C PHE A 202 -19.43 -18.22 -3.28
N LEU A 203 -18.19 -17.88 -3.59
CA LEU A 203 -17.13 -17.78 -2.61
C LEU A 203 -16.76 -16.30 -2.42
N PHE A 204 -16.79 -15.81 -1.18
CA PHE A 204 -16.24 -14.52 -0.79
C PHE A 204 -14.99 -14.74 0.06
N VAL A 205 -13.86 -14.20 -0.40
CA VAL A 205 -12.58 -14.24 0.33
C VAL A 205 -12.19 -12.82 0.71
N GLY A 206 -12.08 -12.55 2.00
CA GLY A 206 -11.74 -11.23 2.51
C GLY A 206 -11.05 -11.32 3.87
N SER A 207 -10.32 -10.25 4.22
CA SER A 207 -9.86 -10.05 5.59
C SER A 207 -11.01 -9.42 6.37
N GLY A 208 -11.56 -10.13 7.34
CA GLY A 208 -12.52 -9.60 8.31
C GLY A 208 -11.92 -8.57 9.25
#